data_3a4b55f992c96964235e6b41a41fe312
#
_entry.id   3a4b55f992c96964235e6b41a41fe312
#
_cell.length_a   1.000
_cell.length_b   1.000
_cell.length_c   1.000
_cell.angle_alpha   90.00
_cell.angle_beta   90.00
_cell.angle_gamma   90.00
#
_symmetry.space_group_name_H-M   'P 1'
#
loop_
_entity.id
_entity.type
_entity.pdbx_description
1 polymer ?
#
loop_
_entity_poly.entity_id
_entity_poly.type
_entity_poly.pdbx_seq_one_letter_code
_entity_poly.pdbx_strand_id
1 'polypeptide(L)'
;MDHNSSHTISDAQTTLDRAQSTHNRAVVSVLGKNRCGIVAKVATILANNNADILDISQTIMSSIFTMTMVVDLSEVSVSFAEIQESLDKLGETLHVQITMQREDVFTYMYRL
;
A
#
# COMPACT_ATOMS: atom_id res chain seq x y z
N MET A 1 -7.59 -32.37 4.84
CA MET A 1 -7.34 -31.65 4.61
C MET A 1 -6.50 -31.62 3.93
N ASP A 2 -6.33 -32.20 3.44
CA ASP A 2 -5.61 -32.15 2.68
C ASP A 2 -5.13 -31.33 2.32
N HIS A 3 -5.50 -31.08 2.60
CA HIS A 3 -5.17 -29.98 2.24
C HIS A 3 -3.82 -29.59 2.65
N ASN A 4 -3.05 -30.32 3.35
CA ASN A 4 -1.76 -29.88 3.81
C ASN A 4 -0.71 -29.86 2.73
N SER A 5 -0.56 -30.90 1.92
CA SER A 5 0.47 -30.85 0.91
C SER A 5 0.07 -29.90 -0.21
N SER A 6 -1.19 -29.86 -0.58
CA SER A 6 -1.66 -28.85 -1.55
C SER A 6 -1.45 -27.46 -1.04
N HIS A 7 -1.71 -27.27 0.24
CA HIS A 7 -1.58 -25.96 0.85
C HIS A 7 -0.12 -25.50 0.84
N THR A 8 0.80 -26.40 1.12
CA THR A 8 2.22 -26.07 1.10
C THR A 8 2.68 -25.68 -0.29
N ILE A 9 2.23 -26.40 -1.31
CA ILE A 9 2.56 -26.07 -2.69
C ILE A 9 1.96 -24.74 -3.06
N SER A 10 0.74 -24.47 -2.64
CA SER A 10 0.08 -23.19 -2.91
C SER A 10 0.83 -22.04 -2.28
N ASP A 11 1.31 -22.22 -1.06
CA ASP A 11 2.05 -21.16 -0.38
C ASP A 11 3.34 -20.84 -1.11
N ALA A 12 4.07 -21.87 -1.56
CA ALA A 12 5.30 -21.67 -2.31
C ALA A 12 5.02 -20.94 -3.62
N GLN A 13 3.95 -21.34 -4.30
CA GLN A 13 3.57 -20.71 -5.56
C GLN A 13 3.20 -19.25 -5.35
N THR A 14 2.47 -18.97 -4.29
CA THR A 14 2.08 -17.60 -3.98
C THR A 14 3.29 -16.74 -3.72
N THR A 15 4.29 -17.26 -3.02
CA THR A 15 5.51 -16.52 -2.75
C THR A 15 6.26 -16.20 -4.04
N LEU A 16 6.35 -17.18 -4.94
CA LEU A 16 6.99 -16.95 -6.23
C LEU A 16 6.23 -15.93 -7.06
N ASP A 17 4.90 -16.02 -7.06
CA ASP A 17 4.08 -15.09 -7.80
C ASP A 17 4.27 -13.67 -7.28
N ARG A 18 4.35 -13.50 -5.97
CA ARG A 18 4.57 -12.19 -5.39
C ARG A 18 5.93 -11.63 -5.79
N ALA A 19 6.95 -12.46 -5.76
CA ALA A 19 8.28 -12.02 -6.15
C ALA A 19 8.31 -11.58 -7.59
N GLN A 20 7.59 -12.29 -8.45
CA GLN A 20 7.55 -11.98 -9.88
C GLN A 20 6.64 -10.79 -10.17
N SER A 21 5.72 -10.48 -9.26
CA SER A 21 4.74 -9.42 -9.44
C SER A 21 5.11 -8.15 -8.69
N THR A 22 6.38 -8.00 -8.31
CA THR A 22 6.83 -6.84 -7.54
C THR A 22 6.47 -5.52 -8.24
N HIS A 23 6.50 -5.50 -9.57
CA HIS A 23 6.16 -4.30 -10.32
C HIS A 23 4.69 -3.93 -10.20
N ASN A 24 3.84 -4.84 -9.72
CA ASN A 24 2.42 -4.54 -9.48
C ASN A 24 2.15 -4.06 -8.07
N ARG A 25 3.19 -3.84 -7.29
CA ARG A 25 3.03 -3.35 -5.94
C ARG A 25 3.44 -1.91 -5.85
N ALA A 26 2.86 -1.22 -4.87
CA ALA A 26 3.16 0.18 -4.64
C ALA A 26 3.33 0.43 -3.15
N VAL A 27 4.02 1.52 -2.84
CA VAL A 27 4.20 1.95 -1.46
C VAL A 27 3.46 3.27 -1.29
N VAL A 28 2.53 3.29 -0.35
CA VAL A 28 1.79 4.49 0.01
C VAL A 28 2.40 5.02 1.31
N SER A 29 2.85 6.26 1.29
CA SER A 29 3.46 6.89 2.46
C SER A 29 2.63 8.09 2.87
N VAL A 30 2.38 8.21 4.17
CA VAL A 30 1.62 9.32 4.74
C VAL A 30 2.49 10.00 5.79
N LEU A 31 2.56 11.32 5.73
CA LEU A 31 3.31 12.09 6.69
C LEU A 31 2.53 13.34 7.02
N GLY A 32 2.36 13.62 8.30
CA GLY A 32 1.68 14.85 8.70
C GLY A 32 1.29 14.81 10.14
N LYS A 33 0.46 15.79 10.50
CA LYS A 33 -0.05 15.88 11.85
C LYS A 33 -1.08 14.79 12.06
N ASN A 34 -1.01 14.13 13.22
CA ASN A 34 -1.94 13.04 13.51
C ASN A 34 -3.36 13.55 13.56
N ARG A 35 -4.26 12.89 12.82
CA ARG A 35 -5.66 13.22 12.76
C ARG A 35 -6.49 11.96 12.83
N CYS A 36 -7.68 12.10 13.38
CA CYS A 36 -8.59 10.97 13.46
C CYS A 36 -8.97 10.47 12.07
N GLY A 37 -8.91 9.17 11.88
CA GLY A 37 -9.44 8.55 10.68
C GLY A 37 -8.52 8.53 9.47
N ILE A 38 -7.25 8.93 9.62
CA ILE A 38 -6.32 8.90 8.47
C ILE A 38 -6.23 7.50 7.89
N VAL A 39 -5.97 6.51 8.74
CA VAL A 39 -5.79 5.13 8.29
C VAL A 39 -7.06 4.62 7.60
N ALA A 40 -8.21 4.89 8.22
CA ALA A 40 -9.48 4.42 7.66
C ALA A 40 -9.76 5.04 6.29
N LYS A 41 -9.48 6.32 6.14
CA LYS A 41 -9.76 7.01 4.88
C LYS A 41 -8.83 6.57 3.77
N VAL A 42 -7.55 6.40 4.07
CA VAL A 42 -6.60 5.88 3.09
C VAL A 42 -6.97 4.46 2.70
N ALA A 43 -7.26 3.62 3.69
CA ALA A 43 -7.63 2.23 3.43
C ALA A 43 -8.91 2.13 2.62
N THR A 44 -9.86 3.04 2.84
CA THR A 44 -11.11 3.04 2.09
C THR A 44 -10.87 3.31 0.61
N ILE A 45 -10.02 4.29 0.30
CA ILE A 45 -9.69 4.57 -1.11
C ILE A 45 -9.05 3.34 -1.76
N LEU A 46 -8.12 2.71 -1.05
CA LEU A 46 -7.45 1.53 -1.60
C LEU A 46 -8.43 0.39 -1.79
N ALA A 47 -9.27 0.13 -0.80
CA ALA A 47 -10.25 -0.95 -0.87
C ALA A 47 -11.25 -0.73 -1.99
N ASN A 48 -11.71 0.51 -2.16
CA ASN A 48 -12.69 0.84 -3.21
C ASN A 48 -12.12 0.63 -4.61
N ASN A 49 -10.80 0.62 -4.72
CA ASN A 49 -10.15 0.39 -6.01
C ASN A 49 -9.56 -1.02 -6.11
N ASN A 50 -9.90 -1.90 -5.18
CA ASN A 50 -9.44 -3.28 -5.17
C ASN A 50 -7.93 -3.41 -5.02
N ALA A 51 -7.31 -2.44 -4.36
CA ALA A 51 -5.91 -2.52 -3.98
C ALA A 51 -5.85 -3.23 -2.63
N ASP A 52 -5.03 -4.26 -2.55
CA ASP A 52 -4.91 -5.07 -1.36
C ASP A 52 -3.74 -4.59 -0.51
N ILE A 53 -3.97 -4.39 0.76
CA ILE A 53 -2.91 -3.94 1.67
C ILE A 53 -2.16 -5.16 2.17
N LEU A 54 -0.89 -5.25 1.78
CA LEU A 54 -0.04 -6.38 2.14
C LEU A 54 0.70 -6.15 3.45
N ASP A 55 1.01 -4.91 3.75
CA ASP A 55 1.76 -4.59 4.95
C ASP A 55 1.49 -3.15 5.32
N ILE A 56 1.57 -2.84 6.61
CA ILE A 56 1.36 -1.50 7.09
C ILE A 56 2.25 -1.27 8.30
N SER A 57 2.89 -0.12 8.34
CA SER A 57 3.73 0.29 9.45
C SER A 57 3.40 1.74 9.78
N GLN A 58 3.19 2.03 11.04
CA GLN A 58 2.88 3.40 11.41
C GLN A 58 3.58 3.78 12.71
N THR A 59 3.89 5.05 12.84
CA THR A 59 4.56 5.59 14.02
C THR A 59 3.96 6.95 14.32
N ILE A 60 3.71 7.19 15.58
CA ILE A 60 3.30 8.50 16.06
C ILE A 60 4.37 8.99 17.01
N MET A 61 4.96 10.14 16.69
CA MET A 61 6.00 10.72 17.52
C MET A 61 5.62 12.16 17.78
N SER A 62 5.38 12.48 19.05
CA SER A 62 4.79 13.75 19.44
C SER A 62 3.43 13.87 18.77
N SER A 63 3.21 14.80 17.86
CA SER A 63 1.96 14.90 17.14
C SER A 63 2.13 14.56 15.66
N ILE A 64 3.27 13.99 15.29
CA ILE A 64 3.54 13.67 13.89
C ILE A 64 3.23 12.22 13.63
N PHE A 65 2.44 11.98 12.59
CA PHE A 65 2.01 10.66 12.16
C PHE A 65 2.77 10.29 10.89
N THR A 66 3.37 9.12 10.88
CA THR A 66 3.96 8.56 9.65
C THR A 66 3.40 7.17 9.44
N MET A 67 3.11 6.85 8.20
CA MET A 67 2.57 5.54 7.86
C MET A 67 3.10 5.13 6.50
N THR A 68 3.45 3.86 6.37
CA THR A 68 3.88 3.29 5.11
C THR A 68 3.06 2.02 4.89
N MET A 69 2.45 1.92 3.74
CA MET A 69 1.68 0.73 3.36
C MET A 69 2.26 0.16 2.07
N VAL A 70 2.39 -1.16 2.02
CA VAL A 70 2.70 -1.86 0.77
C VAL A 70 1.39 -2.42 0.26
N VAL A 71 1.05 -2.10 -0.98
CA VAL A 71 -0.22 -2.51 -1.57
C VAL A 71 0.01 -3.27 -2.86
N ASP A 72 -0.88 -4.21 -3.12
CA ASP A 72 -0.87 -5.01 -4.34
C ASP A 72 -1.94 -4.45 -5.28
N LEU A 73 -1.52 -4.08 -6.48
CA LEU A 73 -2.39 -3.47 -7.48
C LEU A 73 -2.86 -4.44 -8.54
N SER A 74 -2.63 -5.73 -8.35
CA SER A 74 -2.94 -6.75 -9.36
C SER A 74 -4.40 -6.76 -9.77
N GLU A 75 -5.30 -6.48 -8.84
CA GLU A 75 -6.74 -6.52 -9.09
C GLU A 75 -7.34 -5.14 -9.34
N VAL A 76 -6.51 -4.13 -9.46
CA VAL A 76 -6.96 -2.77 -9.67
C VAL A 76 -7.31 -2.57 -11.14
N SER A 77 -8.49 -2.02 -11.41
CA SER A 77 -8.95 -1.80 -12.78
C SER A 77 -8.76 -0.38 -13.28
N VAL A 78 -8.46 0.55 -12.37
CA VAL A 78 -8.19 1.94 -12.75
C VAL A 78 -6.70 2.15 -12.89
N SER A 79 -6.29 3.28 -13.45
CA SER A 79 -4.87 3.54 -13.64
C SER A 79 -4.21 3.91 -12.31
N PHE A 80 -2.89 3.72 -12.27
CA PHE A 80 -2.08 4.13 -11.13
C PHE A 80 -2.29 5.62 -10.83
N ALA A 81 -2.32 6.43 -11.89
CA ALA A 81 -2.49 7.87 -11.74
C ALA A 81 -3.84 8.24 -11.12
N GLU A 82 -4.89 7.49 -11.41
CA GLU A 82 -6.20 7.76 -10.84
C GLU A 82 -6.21 7.53 -9.34
N ILE A 83 -5.59 6.45 -8.88
CA ILE A 83 -5.50 6.19 -7.44
C ILE A 83 -4.63 7.26 -6.79
N GLN A 84 -3.52 7.59 -7.42
CA GLN A 84 -2.60 8.60 -6.92
C GLN A 84 -3.32 9.94 -6.76
N GLU A 85 -4.15 10.30 -7.72
CA GLU A 85 -4.91 11.53 -7.65
C GLU A 85 -5.91 11.51 -6.50
N SER A 86 -6.59 10.38 -6.29
CA SER A 86 -7.52 10.24 -5.18
C SER A 86 -6.83 10.42 -3.84
N LEU A 87 -5.63 9.85 -3.71
CA LEU A 87 -4.86 9.99 -2.48
C LEU A 87 -4.36 11.41 -2.30
N ASP A 88 -3.96 12.06 -3.37
CA ASP A 88 -3.54 13.47 -3.32
C ASP A 88 -4.67 14.35 -2.81
N LYS A 89 -5.88 14.14 -3.32
CA LYS A 89 -7.03 14.91 -2.89
C LYS A 89 -7.34 14.67 -1.42
N LEU A 90 -7.22 13.43 -0.97
CA LEU A 90 -7.43 13.11 0.43
C LEU A 90 -6.39 13.83 1.28
N GLY A 91 -5.14 13.84 0.84
CA GLY A 91 -4.07 14.52 1.54
C GLY A 91 -4.38 16.00 1.72
N GLU A 92 -4.88 16.64 0.67
CA GLU A 92 -5.26 18.03 0.75
C GLU A 92 -6.38 18.24 1.77
N THR A 93 -7.38 17.37 1.76
CA THR A 93 -8.50 17.46 2.70
C THR A 93 -8.06 17.30 4.14
N LEU A 94 -7.14 16.36 4.39
CA LEU A 94 -6.66 16.06 5.74
C LEU A 94 -5.45 16.89 6.15
N HIS A 95 -4.90 17.67 5.23
CA HIS A 95 -3.69 18.45 5.46
C HIS A 95 -2.51 17.56 5.85
N VAL A 96 -2.38 16.44 5.16
CA VAL A 96 -1.24 15.54 5.32
C VAL A 96 -0.67 15.29 3.93
N GLN A 97 0.58 14.87 3.90
CA GLN A 97 1.25 14.52 2.65
C GLN A 97 1.08 13.03 2.41
N ILE A 98 0.45 12.68 1.30
CA ILE A 98 0.28 11.28 0.92
C ILE A 98 0.95 11.11 -0.43
N THR A 99 1.84 10.13 -0.52
CA THR A 99 2.53 9.81 -1.77
C THR A 99 2.31 8.34 -2.08
N MET A 100 2.33 8.01 -3.37
CA MET A 100 2.23 6.63 -3.81
C MET A 100 3.26 6.43 -4.91
N GLN A 101 4.10 5.43 -4.75
CA GLN A 101 5.14 5.09 -5.72
C GLN A 101 5.12 3.60 -5.95
N ARG A 102 5.49 3.17 -7.16
CA ARG A 102 5.65 1.74 -7.41
C ARG A 102 6.78 1.21 -6.55
N GLU A 103 6.65 -0.01 -6.09
CA GLU A 103 7.59 -0.57 -5.14
C GLU A 103 9.01 -0.60 -5.68
N ASP A 104 9.18 -0.94 -6.94
CA ASP A 104 10.52 -0.99 -7.53
C ASP A 104 11.17 0.39 -7.55
N VAL A 105 10.39 1.42 -7.85
CA VAL A 105 10.90 2.80 -7.83
C VAL A 105 11.25 3.21 -6.40
N PHE A 106 10.36 2.91 -5.46
CA PHE A 106 10.58 3.24 -4.06
C PHE A 106 11.85 2.58 -3.53
N THR A 107 12.01 1.29 -3.82
CA THR A 107 13.19 0.53 -3.39
C THR A 107 14.45 1.11 -3.99
N TYR A 108 14.40 1.49 -5.25
CA TYR A 108 15.55 2.08 -5.91
C TYR A 108 15.98 3.38 -5.24
N MET A 109 15.00 4.24 -4.90
CA MET A 109 15.27 5.55 -4.30
C MET A 109 15.82 5.44 -2.89
N TYR A 110 15.39 4.42 -2.14
CA TYR A 110 15.78 4.28 -0.72
C TYR A 110 16.75 3.14 -0.48
N ARG A 111 17.38 2.68 -1.53
CA ARG A 111 18.36 1.62 -1.41
C ARG A 111 19.66 2.19 -0.86
N LEU A 112 20.19 1.51 0.12
CA LEU A 112 21.43 1.96 0.75
C LEU A 112 22.61 1.10 0.37
#